data_1f9404abbe9c807571c45b479760c818
#
_entry.id   1f9404abbe9c807571c45b479760c818
#
_cell.length_a   1.000
_cell.length_b   1.000
_cell.length_c   1.000
_cell.angle_alpha   90.00
_cell.angle_beta   90.00
_cell.angle_gamma   90.00
#
_symmetry.space_group_name_H-M   'P 1'
#
loop_
_entity.id
_entity.type
_entity.pdbx_description
1 polymer ?
#
loop_
_entity_poly.entity_id
_entity_poly.type
_entity_poly.pdbx_seq_one_letter_code
_entity_poly.pdbx_strand_id
1 'polypeptide(L)'
;MMMYAKGVFKGEDPKIETWDRPSIREFNGKMVEGRPTKGYGTAEFDYAGKLYKPEPWTKDMESIKEKAEAWAAEIVGHKIKFTFCLCGLYETGDVTIPHHSDTVPKLRDYVLGISFGAPRILEWTDYTGGLIKKKT
;
A
#
# COMPACT_ATOMS: atom_id res chain seq x y z
N MET A 1 -12.31 -5.66 9.80
CA MET A 1 -11.41 -6.70 10.34
C MET A 1 -10.05 -6.63 9.66
N MET A 2 -9.00 -6.77 10.41
CA MET A 2 -7.64 -6.75 9.89
C MET A 2 -6.94 -8.07 10.18
N MET A 3 -6.24 -8.60 9.18
CA MET A 3 -5.42 -9.81 9.32
C MET A 3 -3.96 -9.42 9.14
N TYR A 4 -3.07 -10.03 9.92
CA TYR A 4 -1.64 -9.74 9.88
C TYR A 4 -0.83 -11.04 9.89
N ALA A 5 0.17 -11.12 9.04
CA ALA A 5 1.10 -12.24 8.98
C ALA A 5 2.53 -11.77 8.70
N LYS A 6 3.50 -12.47 9.25
CA LYS A 6 4.93 -12.21 9.01
C LYS A 6 5.52 -13.23 8.05
N GLY A 7 6.50 -12.81 7.29
CA GLY A 7 7.35 -13.69 6.49
C GLY A 7 6.72 -14.29 5.25
N VAL A 8 5.46 -13.96 4.93
CA VAL A 8 4.77 -14.50 3.75
C VAL A 8 5.51 -14.17 2.46
N PHE A 9 6.09 -12.97 2.38
CA PHE A 9 6.82 -12.48 1.20
C PHE A 9 8.32 -12.35 1.45
N LYS A 10 8.86 -13.06 2.42
CA LYS A 10 10.28 -12.99 2.75
C LYS A 10 11.14 -13.38 1.57
N GLY A 11 12.12 -12.53 1.22
CA GLY A 11 13.02 -12.77 0.10
C GLY A 11 12.44 -12.39 -1.27
N GLU A 12 11.24 -11.82 -1.32
CA GLU A 12 10.56 -11.46 -2.56
C GLU A 12 10.47 -9.93 -2.78
N ASP A 13 11.42 -9.19 -2.24
CA ASP A 13 11.48 -7.73 -2.40
C ASP A 13 11.46 -7.36 -3.88
N PRO A 14 10.49 -6.54 -4.33
CA PRO A 14 10.42 -6.17 -5.73
C PRO A 14 11.52 -5.19 -6.11
N LYS A 15 12.00 -5.28 -7.34
CA LYS A 15 12.92 -4.33 -7.91
C LYS A 15 12.15 -3.18 -8.52
N ILE A 16 12.27 -2.00 -7.94
CA ILE A 16 11.64 -0.78 -8.45
C ILE A 16 12.76 0.19 -8.80
N GLU A 17 12.99 0.38 -10.09
CA GLU A 17 14.13 1.15 -10.59
C GLU A 17 13.92 2.67 -10.51
N THR A 18 12.70 3.11 -10.71
CA THR A 18 12.35 4.52 -10.71
C THR A 18 11.16 4.79 -9.81
N TRP A 19 11.20 5.93 -9.14
CA TRP A 19 10.12 6.38 -8.26
C TRP A 19 9.62 7.75 -8.69
N ASP A 20 8.31 7.95 -8.62
CA ASP A 20 7.71 9.26 -8.81
C ASP A 20 8.00 10.10 -7.57
N ARG A 21 8.62 11.26 -7.75
CA ARG A 21 9.02 12.09 -6.64
C ARG A 21 7.83 12.75 -5.97
N PRO A 22 7.90 12.93 -4.64
CA PRO A 22 6.78 13.50 -3.91
C PRO A 22 6.55 14.96 -4.27
N SER A 23 5.30 15.37 -4.22
CA SER A 23 4.93 16.78 -4.27
C SER A 23 4.75 17.32 -2.85
N ILE A 24 5.09 18.61 -2.67
CA ILE A 24 4.80 19.30 -1.44
C ILE A 24 3.34 19.73 -1.47
N ARG A 25 2.60 19.43 -0.43
CA ARG A 25 1.20 19.88 -0.31
C ARG A 25 0.85 20.24 1.12
N GLU A 26 -0.20 21.03 1.26
CA GLU A 26 -0.71 21.43 2.55
C GLU A 26 -1.54 20.33 3.16
N PHE A 27 -1.25 20.03 4.43
CA PHE A 27 -2.06 19.12 5.25
C PHE A 27 -2.19 19.70 6.65
N ASN A 28 -3.42 19.98 7.07
CA ASN A 28 -3.72 20.59 8.39
C ASN A 28 -2.92 21.87 8.64
N GLY A 29 -2.81 22.75 7.63
CA GLY A 29 -2.09 24.02 7.76
C GLY A 29 -0.57 23.92 7.71
N LYS A 30 -0.02 22.73 7.45
CA LYS A 30 1.43 22.51 7.33
C LYS A 30 1.78 22.03 5.92
N MET A 31 2.92 22.48 5.43
CA MET A 31 3.47 21.99 4.17
C MET A 31 4.14 20.64 4.42
N VAL A 32 3.64 19.61 3.78
CA VAL A 32 4.12 18.22 3.96
C VAL A 32 4.62 17.68 2.63
N GLU A 33 5.85 17.18 2.63
CA GLU A 33 6.38 16.44 1.50
C GLU A 33 5.89 14.99 1.56
N GLY A 34 5.27 14.53 0.48
CA GLY A 34 4.85 13.14 0.37
C GLY A 34 6.03 12.20 0.16
N ARG A 35 5.81 10.91 0.37
CA ARG A 35 6.79 9.88 0.06
C ARG A 35 6.87 9.63 -1.45
N PRO A 36 8.03 9.19 -1.98
CA PRO A 36 8.10 8.71 -3.37
C PRO A 36 7.15 7.53 -3.56
N THR A 37 6.47 7.49 -4.70
CA THR A 37 5.49 6.45 -5.01
C THR A 37 5.71 5.87 -6.41
N LYS A 38 5.14 4.68 -6.63
CA LYS A 38 5.09 4.04 -7.94
C LYS A 38 3.81 3.23 -8.04
N GLY A 39 3.05 3.45 -9.11
CA GLY A 39 1.82 2.71 -9.36
C GLY A 39 1.99 1.66 -10.45
N TYR A 40 1.46 0.47 -10.23
CA TYR A 40 1.37 -0.59 -11.23
C TYR A 40 -0.07 -1.07 -11.34
N GLY A 41 -0.49 -1.42 -12.53
CA GLY A 41 -1.83 -1.94 -12.70
C GLY A 41 -2.38 -1.77 -14.10
N THR A 42 -3.68 -2.00 -14.24
CA THR A 42 -4.39 -1.99 -15.52
C THR A 42 -5.31 -0.77 -15.68
N ALA A 43 -5.53 0.01 -14.64
CA ALA A 43 -6.44 1.15 -14.67
C ALA A 43 -5.91 2.32 -13.86
N GLU A 44 -6.26 3.55 -14.26
CA GLU A 44 -5.95 4.74 -13.50
C GLU A 44 -6.63 4.69 -12.12
N PHE A 45 -5.97 5.27 -11.14
CA PHE A 45 -6.43 5.24 -9.75
C PHE A 45 -6.30 6.60 -9.09
N ASP A 46 -7.41 7.14 -8.58
CA ASP A 46 -7.43 8.37 -7.79
C ASP A 46 -7.24 8.05 -6.32
N TYR A 47 -6.24 8.65 -5.72
CA TYR A 47 -5.98 8.49 -4.30
C TYR A 47 -5.45 9.78 -3.69
N ALA A 48 -6.07 10.22 -2.61
CA ALA A 48 -5.68 11.42 -1.87
C ALA A 48 -5.57 12.67 -2.78
N GLY A 49 -6.49 12.83 -3.72
CA GLY A 49 -6.51 13.96 -4.64
C GLY A 49 -5.49 13.91 -5.78
N LYS A 50 -4.79 12.80 -5.93
CA LYS A 50 -3.82 12.58 -7.01
C LYS A 50 -4.29 11.43 -7.90
N LEU A 51 -4.26 11.66 -9.21
CA LEU A 51 -4.49 10.62 -10.20
C LEU A 51 -3.19 9.87 -10.47
N TYR A 52 -3.18 8.57 -10.19
CA TYR A 52 -2.07 7.69 -10.51
C TYR A 52 -2.34 7.01 -11.84
N LYS A 53 -1.40 7.19 -12.78
CA LYS A 53 -1.38 6.47 -14.04
C LYS A 53 -0.42 5.30 -13.86
N PRO A 54 -0.94 4.08 -13.70
CA PRO A 54 -0.08 2.95 -13.38
C PRO A 54 0.74 2.54 -14.59
N GLU A 55 1.95 2.04 -14.29
CA GLU A 55 2.73 1.34 -15.28
C GLU A 55 2.25 -0.11 -15.39
N PRO A 56 2.52 -0.77 -16.51
CA PRO A 56 2.21 -2.20 -16.65
C PRO A 56 2.92 -3.00 -15.56
N TRP A 57 2.30 -4.10 -15.15
CA TRP A 57 2.91 -5.01 -14.19
C TRP A 57 4.27 -5.50 -14.69
N THR A 58 5.31 -5.29 -13.90
CA THR A 58 6.61 -5.91 -14.17
C THR A 58 6.56 -7.37 -13.76
N LYS A 59 7.55 -8.17 -14.19
CA LYS A 59 7.63 -9.58 -13.83
C LYS A 59 7.67 -9.78 -12.30
N ASP A 60 8.47 -8.96 -11.61
CA ASP A 60 8.56 -9.01 -10.15
C ASP A 60 7.24 -8.67 -9.48
N MET A 61 6.59 -7.59 -9.94
CA MET A 61 5.31 -7.14 -9.37
C MET A 61 4.18 -8.13 -9.68
N GLU A 62 4.20 -8.75 -10.84
CA GLU A 62 3.21 -9.77 -11.20
C GLU A 62 3.34 -11.02 -10.31
N SER A 63 4.56 -11.44 -10.02
CA SER A 63 4.83 -12.54 -9.11
C SER A 63 4.30 -12.26 -7.70
N ILE A 64 4.53 -11.06 -7.18
CA ILE A 64 4.01 -10.62 -5.88
C ILE A 64 2.48 -10.57 -5.92
N LYS A 65 1.91 -10.03 -6.98
CA LYS A 65 0.46 -9.94 -7.16
C LYS A 65 -0.19 -11.31 -7.13
N GLU A 66 0.33 -12.28 -7.85
CA GLU A 66 -0.20 -13.65 -7.89
C GLU A 66 -0.17 -14.31 -6.52
N LYS A 67 0.93 -14.16 -5.80
CA LYS A 67 1.06 -14.67 -4.44
C LYS A 67 0.11 -13.98 -3.46
N ALA A 68 -0.04 -12.66 -3.59
CA ALA A 68 -0.97 -11.89 -2.80
C ALA A 68 -2.43 -12.31 -3.03
N GLU A 69 -2.79 -12.53 -4.28
CA GLU A 69 -4.12 -13.01 -4.65
C GLU A 69 -4.42 -14.40 -4.07
N ALA A 70 -3.45 -15.30 -4.15
CA ALA A 70 -3.59 -16.65 -3.58
C ALA A 70 -3.73 -16.60 -2.06
N TRP A 71 -2.90 -15.83 -1.39
CA TRP A 71 -2.96 -15.67 0.07
C TRP A 71 -4.27 -15.03 0.52
N ALA A 72 -4.71 -13.99 -0.15
CA ALA A 72 -5.98 -13.33 0.16
C ALA A 72 -7.17 -14.26 -0.07
N ALA A 73 -7.17 -15.01 -1.16
CA ALA A 73 -8.25 -15.96 -1.47
C ALA A 73 -8.39 -17.04 -0.39
N GLU A 74 -7.27 -17.51 0.16
CA GLU A 74 -7.25 -18.46 1.25
C GLU A 74 -7.94 -17.93 2.51
N ILE A 75 -7.68 -16.66 2.84
CA ILE A 75 -8.25 -16.02 4.02
C ILE A 75 -9.73 -15.71 3.86
N VAL A 76 -10.14 -15.18 2.72
CA VAL A 76 -11.52 -14.75 2.52
C VAL A 76 -12.44 -15.86 1.98
N GLY A 77 -11.89 -16.96 1.50
CA GLY A 77 -12.64 -18.12 1.05
C GLY A 77 -13.21 -18.02 -0.37
N HIS A 78 -12.79 -17.06 -1.16
CA HIS A 78 -13.14 -16.94 -2.57
C HIS A 78 -12.03 -16.25 -3.36
N LYS A 79 -12.09 -16.34 -4.70
CA LYS A 79 -11.08 -15.78 -5.58
C LYS A 79 -11.00 -14.26 -5.44
N ILE A 80 -9.77 -13.76 -5.33
CA ILE A 80 -9.46 -12.33 -5.27
C ILE A 80 -8.58 -11.97 -6.46
N LYS A 81 -8.86 -10.82 -7.09
CA LYS A 81 -8.03 -10.22 -8.14
C LYS A 81 -7.70 -8.79 -7.79
N PHE A 82 -6.42 -8.45 -7.78
CA PHE A 82 -5.96 -7.08 -7.62
C PHE A 82 -5.66 -6.47 -8.98
N THR A 83 -6.12 -5.25 -9.18
CA THR A 83 -5.99 -4.52 -10.45
C THR A 83 -5.02 -3.34 -10.37
N PHE A 84 -4.61 -2.97 -9.17
CA PHE A 84 -3.73 -1.83 -8.94
C PHE A 84 -2.89 -2.05 -7.69
N CYS A 85 -1.64 -1.59 -7.76
CA CYS A 85 -0.74 -1.58 -6.62
C CYS A 85 -0.08 -0.19 -6.51
N LEU A 86 -0.18 0.42 -5.36
CA LEU A 86 0.55 1.64 -5.06
C LEU A 86 1.71 1.29 -4.13
N CYS A 87 2.93 1.50 -4.61
CA CYS A 87 4.13 1.33 -3.81
C CYS A 87 4.53 2.67 -3.21
N GLY A 88 4.91 2.68 -1.94
CA GLY A 88 5.43 3.85 -1.25
C GLY A 88 6.81 3.56 -0.70
N LEU A 89 7.73 4.51 -0.88
CA LEU A 89 9.09 4.39 -0.37
C LEU A 89 9.25 5.25 0.88
N TYR A 90 9.58 4.62 1.99
CA TYR A 90 9.88 5.31 3.25
C TYR A 90 11.39 5.32 3.43
N GLU A 91 12.03 6.38 2.92
CA GLU A 91 13.48 6.48 2.83
C GLU A 91 14.17 6.57 4.19
N THR A 92 13.50 7.21 5.15
CA THR A 92 14.02 7.38 6.52
C THR A 92 12.93 7.10 7.55
N GLY A 93 13.31 7.01 8.82
CA GLY A 93 12.34 6.84 9.91
C GLY A 93 11.40 8.02 10.11
N ASP A 94 11.74 9.18 9.55
CA ASP A 94 10.92 10.39 9.67
C ASP A 94 9.82 10.47 8.61
N VAL A 95 9.92 9.68 7.55
CA VAL A 95 8.89 9.65 6.50
C VAL A 95 7.69 8.87 7.02
N THR A 96 6.53 9.53 7.03
CA THR A 96 5.29 8.93 7.53
C THR A 96 4.12 9.23 6.59
N ILE A 97 3.03 8.51 6.77
CA ILE A 97 1.75 8.83 6.17
C ILE A 97 0.78 9.17 7.30
N PRO A 98 0.04 10.30 7.22
CA PRO A 98 -0.93 10.64 8.25
C PRO A 98 -2.02 9.59 8.42
N HIS A 99 -2.60 9.52 9.61
CA HIS A 99 -3.74 8.65 9.86
C HIS A 99 -4.89 9.00 8.90
N HIS A 100 -5.39 8.03 8.17
CA HIS A 100 -6.38 8.23 7.11
C HIS A 100 -7.25 6.98 6.94
N SER A 101 -8.25 7.09 6.09
CA SER A 101 -9.08 5.96 5.70
C SER A 101 -9.01 5.77 4.20
N ASP A 102 -8.91 4.52 3.76
CA ASP A 102 -8.89 4.15 2.35
C ASP A 102 -10.33 3.97 1.81
N THR A 103 -11.12 5.04 1.92
CA THR A 103 -12.54 5.02 1.53
C THR A 103 -12.80 5.69 0.18
N VAL A 104 -11.88 5.53 -0.76
CA VAL A 104 -12.07 6.06 -2.12
C VAL A 104 -12.99 5.16 -2.94
N PRO A 105 -13.80 5.73 -3.87
CA PRO A 105 -14.82 4.97 -4.60
C PRO A 105 -14.31 3.77 -5.41
N LYS A 106 -13.07 3.82 -5.86
CA LYS A 106 -12.46 2.75 -6.66
C LYS A 106 -11.87 1.61 -5.83
N LEU A 107 -11.72 1.79 -4.53
CA LEU A 107 -11.34 0.71 -3.62
C LEU A 107 -12.58 -0.11 -3.31
N ARG A 108 -12.46 -1.40 -3.56
CA ARG A 108 -13.55 -2.35 -3.34
C ARG A 108 -13.41 -2.99 -1.96
N ASP A 109 -13.76 -4.25 -1.86
CA ASP A 109 -13.93 -4.94 -0.59
C ASP A 109 -12.65 -5.16 0.21
N TYR A 110 -11.50 -5.24 -0.46
CA TYR A 110 -10.25 -5.62 0.20
C TYR A 110 -9.07 -4.75 -0.21
N VAL A 111 -8.27 -4.39 0.77
CA VAL A 111 -6.97 -3.75 0.58
C VAL A 111 -5.92 -4.64 1.23
N LEU A 112 -4.88 -4.98 0.49
CA LEU A 112 -3.76 -5.75 0.98
C LEU A 112 -2.51 -4.87 1.04
N GLY A 113 -1.90 -4.79 2.22
CA GLY A 113 -0.63 -4.10 2.41
C GLY A 113 0.50 -5.11 2.58
N ILE A 114 1.60 -4.89 1.89
CA ILE A 114 2.81 -5.69 2.01
C ILE A 114 3.97 -4.74 2.32
N SER A 115 4.73 -5.05 3.36
CA SER A 115 5.89 -4.24 3.75
C SER A 115 7.18 -5.03 3.57
N PHE A 116 8.17 -4.37 3.00
CA PHE A 116 9.52 -4.90 2.82
C PHE A 116 10.53 -3.99 3.50
N GLY A 117 11.66 -4.55 3.91
CA GLY A 117 12.76 -3.80 4.49
C GLY A 117 12.68 -3.67 6.00
N ALA A 118 13.14 -2.54 6.52
CA ALA A 118 13.18 -2.30 7.96
C ALA A 118 11.77 -2.25 8.58
N PRO A 119 11.60 -2.79 9.78
CA PRO A 119 10.30 -2.76 10.45
C PRO A 119 9.81 -1.33 10.72
N ARG A 120 8.52 -1.12 10.52
CA ARG A 120 7.83 0.14 10.81
C ARG A 120 6.61 -0.13 11.66
N ILE A 121 6.14 0.90 12.35
CA ILE A 121 4.90 0.81 13.12
C ILE A 121 3.75 1.14 12.17
N LEU A 122 2.80 0.22 12.08
CA LEU A 122 1.51 0.42 11.44
C LEU A 122 0.45 0.60 12.53
N GLU A 123 -0.29 1.69 12.47
CA GLU A 123 -1.35 1.97 13.41
C GLU A 123 -2.70 1.94 12.69
N TRP A 124 -3.69 1.33 13.33
CA TRP A 124 -5.06 1.37 12.81
C TRP A 124 -6.07 1.45 13.95
N THR A 125 -7.23 2.01 13.63
CA THR A 125 -8.37 2.05 14.55
C THR A 125 -9.53 1.28 13.95
N ASP A 126 -10.33 0.66 14.80
CA ASP A 126 -11.58 0.03 14.39
C ASP A 126 -12.75 1.02 14.51
N TYR A 127 -13.97 0.56 14.23
CA TYR A 127 -15.17 1.39 14.30
C TYR A 127 -15.51 1.87 15.72
N THR A 128 -14.97 1.23 16.73
CA THR A 128 -15.19 1.65 18.12
C THR A 128 -14.18 2.70 18.60
N GLY A 129 -13.21 3.04 17.74
CA GLY A 129 -12.16 3.98 18.07
C GLY A 129 -10.98 3.38 18.82
N GLY A 130 -10.95 2.06 18.99
CA GLY A 130 -9.82 1.37 19.60
C GLY A 130 -8.56 1.45 18.74
N LEU A 131 -7.46 1.97 19.28
CA LEU A 131 -6.19 2.08 18.58
C LEU A 131 -5.39 0.79 18.74
N ILE A 132 -5.01 0.20 17.60
CA ILE A 132 -4.18 -1.00 17.55
C ILE A 132 -2.88 -0.66 16.83
N LYS A 133 -1.75 -1.13 17.36
CA LYS A 133 -0.43 -0.89 16.78
C LYS A 133 0.27 -2.20 16.48
N LYS A 134 0.90 -2.28 15.30
CA LYS A 134 1.72 -3.43 14.88
C LYS A 134 3.02 -2.94 14.26
N LYS A 135 4.11 -3.66 14.52
CA LYS A 135 5.34 -3.53 13.75
C LYS A 135 5.23 -4.36 12.48
N THR A 136 5.55 -3.78 11.39
CA THR A 136 5.58 -4.47 10.10
C THR A 136 7.00 -4.82 9.68
#